data_1b93f86d04f45fadefccb10fd1c80ba9
#
_entry.id   1b93f86d04f45fadefccb10fd1c80ba9
#
_cell.length_a   1.000
_cell.length_b   1.000
_cell.length_c   1.000
_cell.angle_alpha   90.00
_cell.angle_beta   90.00
_cell.angle_gamma   90.00
#
_symmetry.space_group_name_H-M   'P 1'
#
loop_
_entity.id
_entity.type
_entity.pdbx_description
1 polymer ?
#
loop_
_entity_poly.entity_id
_entity_poly.type
_entity_poly.pdbx_seq_one_letter_code
_entity_poly.pdbx_strand_id
1 'polypeptide(L)'
;MPAHDRPLTPAARRVLQAASELFYERGIGSVGMELIAAEAGVTKKTVYDRFGSKDALILAYLRARDERWRAFTTGRIAEAGGARERVLATFDALGEWMAAECGRGCSMVNACAELPDPSHPVHGAAAEQKAWVRALYAGLVGDGVLADQLLILHEGAIVAFSVAGVRDAAALARAAAEAIVPRELSAAAP
;
A
#
# COMPACT_ATOMS: atom_id res chain seq x y z
N MET A 1 -22.51 14.07 -5.15
CA MET A 1 -21.13 13.67 -5.48
C MET A 1 -20.34 13.62 -4.18
N PRO A 2 -19.70 12.50 -3.85
CA PRO A 2 -18.89 12.41 -2.64
C PRO A 2 -17.71 13.38 -2.71
N ALA A 3 -17.30 13.91 -1.55
CA ALA A 3 -16.29 14.97 -1.41
C ALA A 3 -14.86 14.58 -1.87
N HIS A 4 -14.67 13.40 -2.41
CA HIS A 4 -13.36 12.84 -2.77
C HIS A 4 -12.87 13.19 -4.20
N ASP A 5 -13.72 13.77 -5.05
CA ASP A 5 -13.41 13.99 -6.47
C ASP A 5 -12.88 15.41 -6.78
N ARG A 6 -12.69 16.24 -5.76
CA ARG A 6 -12.15 17.59 -5.97
C ARG A 6 -10.63 17.57 -5.90
N PRO A 7 -9.91 18.11 -6.89
CA PRO A 7 -8.46 18.25 -6.83
C PRO A 7 -8.04 18.94 -5.53
N LEU A 8 -7.09 18.34 -4.81
CA LEU A 8 -6.58 18.92 -3.56
C LEU A 8 -5.99 20.31 -3.84
N THR A 9 -6.35 21.30 -3.03
CA THR A 9 -5.71 22.62 -3.08
C THR A 9 -4.23 22.50 -2.71
N PRO A 10 -3.37 23.49 -3.08
CA PRO A 10 -1.95 23.45 -2.70
C PRO A 10 -1.72 23.27 -1.20
N ALA A 11 -2.53 23.94 -0.35
CA ALA A 11 -2.46 23.76 1.10
C ALA A 11 -2.85 22.35 1.54
N ALA A 12 -3.92 21.78 0.98
CA ALA A 12 -4.32 20.40 1.28
C ALA A 12 -3.28 19.37 0.85
N ARG A 13 -2.61 19.59 -0.27
CA ARG A 13 -1.49 18.72 -0.71
C ARG A 13 -0.33 18.77 0.27
N ARG A 14 0.10 19.96 0.74
CA ARG A 14 1.16 20.06 1.76
C ARG A 14 0.78 19.37 3.07
N VAL A 15 -0.48 19.55 3.52
CA VAL A 15 -0.96 18.85 4.73
C VAL A 15 -0.93 17.35 4.56
N LEU A 16 -1.41 16.82 3.43
CA LEU A 16 -1.43 15.38 3.17
C LEU A 16 0.00 14.82 3.05
N GLN A 17 0.91 15.56 2.43
CA GLN A 17 2.33 15.19 2.35
C GLN A 17 2.95 15.09 3.75
N ALA A 18 2.87 16.16 4.55
CA ALA A 18 3.41 16.19 5.91
C ALA A 18 2.78 15.10 6.80
N ALA A 19 1.46 14.91 6.72
CA ALA A 19 0.78 13.86 7.45
C ALA A 19 1.26 12.46 7.02
N SER A 20 1.47 12.22 5.72
CA SER A 20 1.92 10.94 5.18
C SER A 20 3.31 10.56 5.70
N GLU A 21 4.23 11.49 5.70
CA GLU A 21 5.59 11.31 6.22
C GLU A 21 5.56 11.06 7.73
N LEU A 22 4.90 11.94 8.48
CA LEU A 22 4.85 11.84 9.94
C LEU A 22 4.13 10.58 10.42
N PHE A 23 2.97 10.25 9.87
CA PHE A 23 2.23 9.04 10.25
C PHE A 23 3.01 7.78 9.94
N TYR A 24 3.68 7.74 8.79
CA TYR A 24 4.46 6.57 8.42
C TYR A 24 5.72 6.43 9.28
N GLU A 25 6.47 7.51 9.51
CA GLU A 25 7.74 7.46 10.23
C GLU A 25 7.58 7.32 11.76
N ARG A 26 6.59 8.01 12.34
CA ARG A 26 6.44 8.14 13.79
C ARG A 26 5.26 7.36 14.37
N GLY A 27 4.38 6.85 13.52
CA GLY A 27 3.13 6.21 13.93
C GLY A 27 1.98 7.22 14.10
N ILE A 28 0.77 6.73 13.85
CA ILE A 28 -0.46 7.53 13.88
C ILE A 28 -0.75 8.05 15.29
N GLY A 29 -0.53 7.20 16.30
CA GLY A 29 -0.80 7.52 17.70
C GLY A 29 0.04 8.68 18.24
N SER A 30 1.29 8.78 17.82
CA SER A 30 2.24 9.79 18.30
C SER A 30 2.14 11.16 17.61
N VAL A 31 1.42 11.24 16.49
CA VAL A 31 1.37 12.46 15.65
C VAL A 31 0.08 13.23 15.87
N GLY A 32 0.20 14.46 16.41
CA GLY A 32 -0.91 15.40 16.60
C GLY A 32 -1.14 16.33 15.40
N MET A 33 -2.33 16.91 15.31
CA MET A 33 -2.72 17.85 14.24
C MET A 33 -1.88 19.13 14.26
N GLU A 34 -1.36 19.54 15.42
CA GLU A 34 -0.46 20.69 15.58
C GLU A 34 0.88 20.44 14.87
N LEU A 35 1.46 19.26 15.06
CA LEU A 35 2.71 18.88 14.41
C LEU A 35 2.56 18.86 12.89
N ILE A 36 1.46 18.28 12.39
CA ILE A 36 1.15 18.24 10.95
C ILE A 36 0.99 19.67 10.40
N ALA A 37 0.30 20.55 11.13
CA ALA A 37 0.11 21.93 10.71
C ALA A 37 1.44 22.69 10.63
N ALA A 38 2.31 22.51 11.62
CA ALA A 38 3.64 23.11 11.64
C ALA A 38 4.50 22.63 10.47
N GLU A 39 4.56 21.32 10.24
CA GLU A 39 5.33 20.72 9.13
C GLU A 39 4.82 21.16 7.75
N ALA A 40 3.48 21.25 7.60
CA ALA A 40 2.86 21.70 6.35
C ALA A 40 2.95 23.23 6.12
N GLY A 41 3.42 24.01 7.09
CA GLY A 41 3.46 25.47 7.02
C GLY A 41 2.06 26.10 6.93
N VAL A 42 1.08 25.57 7.70
CA VAL A 42 -0.29 26.06 7.76
C VAL A 42 -0.78 26.17 9.22
N THR A 43 -1.95 26.75 9.43
CA THR A 43 -2.58 26.74 10.77
C THR A 43 -3.29 25.42 11.05
N LYS A 44 -3.43 25.02 12.32
CA LYS A 44 -4.24 23.88 12.74
C LYS A 44 -5.69 24.00 12.23
N LYS A 45 -6.24 25.22 12.24
CA LYS A 45 -7.56 25.49 11.65
C LYS A 45 -7.62 25.09 10.18
N THR A 46 -6.58 25.42 9.40
CA THR A 46 -6.52 25.04 7.98
C THR A 46 -6.54 23.53 7.80
N VAL A 47 -5.86 22.76 8.66
CA VAL A 47 -5.88 21.29 8.59
C VAL A 47 -7.30 20.77 8.78
N TYR A 48 -8.00 21.22 9.82
CA TYR A 48 -9.41 20.84 10.07
C TYR A 48 -10.37 21.30 8.99
N ASP A 49 -10.20 22.51 8.46
CA ASP A 49 -11.05 23.03 7.38
C ASP A 49 -10.90 22.19 6.08
N ARG A 50 -9.76 21.50 5.90
CA ARG A 50 -9.51 20.68 4.69
C ARG A 50 -9.88 19.20 4.86
N PHE A 51 -9.65 18.64 6.02
CA PHE A 51 -9.80 17.20 6.25
C PHE A 51 -10.90 16.84 7.28
N GLY A 52 -11.38 17.81 8.04
CA GLY A 52 -12.45 17.62 9.03
C GLY A 52 -11.98 16.98 10.33
N SER A 53 -11.28 15.84 10.27
CA SER A 53 -10.80 15.10 11.45
C SER A 53 -9.44 14.47 11.23
N LYS A 54 -8.81 14.01 12.33
CA LYS A 54 -7.57 13.21 12.24
C LYS A 54 -7.83 11.90 11.50
N ASP A 55 -8.93 11.23 11.76
CA ASP A 55 -9.28 9.96 11.12
C ASP A 55 -9.48 10.11 9.61
N ALA A 56 -10.13 11.20 9.18
CA ALA A 56 -10.29 11.49 7.76
C ALA A 56 -8.92 11.77 7.09
N LEU A 57 -7.99 12.42 7.78
CA LEU A 57 -6.63 12.65 7.29
C LEU A 57 -5.82 11.34 7.25
N ILE A 58 -5.98 10.45 8.25
CA ILE A 58 -5.38 9.11 8.25
C ILE A 58 -5.87 8.31 7.03
N LEU A 59 -7.17 8.30 6.78
CA LEU A 59 -7.73 7.62 5.61
C LEU A 59 -7.23 8.21 4.29
N ALA A 60 -7.11 9.54 4.21
CA ALA A 60 -6.56 10.21 3.04
C ALA A 60 -5.09 9.79 2.79
N TYR A 61 -4.27 9.71 3.85
CA TYR A 61 -2.90 9.22 3.80
C TYR A 61 -2.84 7.77 3.28
N LEU A 62 -3.61 6.85 3.86
CA LEU A 62 -3.61 5.44 3.48
C LEU A 62 -4.05 5.25 2.03
N ARG A 63 -5.09 5.96 1.58
CA ARG A 63 -5.56 5.93 0.19
C ARG A 63 -4.53 6.47 -0.78
N ALA A 64 -3.94 7.62 -0.50
CA ALA A 64 -2.92 8.22 -1.37
C ALA A 64 -1.69 7.30 -1.52
N ARG A 65 -1.30 6.60 -0.45
CA ARG A 65 -0.22 5.62 -0.49
C ARG A 65 -0.60 4.37 -1.29
N ASP A 66 -1.82 3.87 -1.12
CA ASP A 66 -2.34 2.74 -1.87
C ASP A 66 -2.47 3.05 -3.37
N GLU A 67 -2.99 4.23 -3.74
CA GLU A 67 -3.06 4.68 -5.13
C GLU A 67 -1.67 4.71 -5.79
N ARG A 68 -0.66 5.22 -5.09
CA ARG A 68 0.74 5.21 -5.60
C ARG A 68 1.27 3.79 -5.78
N TRP A 69 1.03 2.90 -4.81
CA TRP A 69 1.42 1.50 -4.90
C TRP A 69 0.76 0.80 -6.08
N ARG A 70 -0.55 0.96 -6.23
CA ARG A 70 -1.30 0.38 -7.35
C ARG A 70 -0.78 0.86 -8.70
N ALA A 71 -0.61 2.17 -8.86
CA ALA A 71 -0.09 2.76 -10.09
C ALA A 71 1.33 2.25 -10.41
N PHE A 72 2.21 2.20 -9.40
CA PHE A 72 3.57 1.69 -9.55
C PHE A 72 3.59 0.22 -9.98
N THR A 73 2.85 -0.64 -9.29
CA THR A 73 2.80 -2.09 -9.56
C THR A 73 2.19 -2.38 -10.92
N THR A 74 1.06 -1.73 -11.26
CA THR A 74 0.42 -1.93 -12.56
C THR A 74 1.29 -1.45 -13.73
N GLY A 75 2.05 -0.38 -13.54
CA GLY A 75 3.04 0.09 -14.51
C GLY A 75 4.11 -0.98 -14.78
N ARG A 76 4.69 -1.56 -13.73
CA ARG A 76 5.72 -2.61 -13.86
C ARG A 76 5.17 -3.88 -14.52
N ILE A 77 3.95 -4.28 -14.19
CA ILE A 77 3.28 -5.42 -14.81
C ILE A 77 3.02 -5.18 -16.31
N ALA A 78 2.67 -3.96 -16.70
CA ALA A 78 2.42 -3.61 -18.09
C ALA A 78 3.68 -3.66 -18.98
N GLU A 79 4.87 -3.49 -18.39
CA GLU A 79 6.15 -3.61 -19.07
C GLU A 79 6.59 -5.06 -19.29
N ALA A 80 5.99 -6.03 -18.58
CA ALA A 80 6.36 -7.44 -18.66
C ALA A 80 5.72 -8.14 -19.88
N GLY A 81 6.47 -9.08 -20.48
CA GLY A 81 6.10 -9.68 -21.76
C GLY A 81 4.96 -10.68 -21.69
N GLY A 82 5.12 -11.76 -20.91
CA GLY A 82 4.19 -12.89 -20.84
C GLY A 82 3.37 -12.93 -19.54
N ALA A 83 2.40 -13.84 -19.47
CA ALA A 83 1.54 -13.96 -18.28
C ALA A 83 2.36 -14.32 -17.02
N ARG A 84 3.32 -15.24 -17.15
CA ARG A 84 4.21 -15.65 -16.06
C ARG A 84 5.12 -14.50 -15.64
N GLU A 85 5.72 -13.79 -16.58
CA GLU A 85 6.58 -12.64 -16.34
C GLU A 85 5.82 -11.51 -15.61
N ARG A 86 4.55 -11.32 -15.91
CA ARG A 86 3.69 -10.36 -15.20
C ARG A 86 3.51 -10.69 -13.73
N VAL A 87 3.34 -11.98 -13.39
CA VAL A 87 3.29 -12.41 -11.99
C VAL A 87 4.64 -12.12 -11.30
N LEU A 88 5.75 -12.46 -11.91
CA LEU A 88 7.07 -12.23 -11.32
C LEU A 88 7.40 -10.75 -11.19
N ALA A 89 6.96 -9.92 -12.12
CA ALA A 89 7.11 -8.47 -12.08
C ALA A 89 6.41 -7.83 -10.87
N THR A 90 5.38 -8.47 -10.28
CA THR A 90 4.78 -7.98 -9.03
C THR A 90 5.75 -8.03 -7.86
N PHE A 91 6.60 -9.05 -7.81
CA PHE A 91 7.62 -9.20 -6.76
C PHE A 91 8.82 -8.30 -7.01
N ASP A 92 9.20 -8.06 -8.28
CA ASP A 92 10.21 -7.08 -8.64
C ASP A 92 9.76 -5.67 -8.21
N ALA A 93 8.51 -5.30 -8.54
CA ALA A 93 7.90 -4.06 -8.07
C ALA A 93 7.84 -3.97 -6.53
N LEU A 94 7.51 -5.08 -5.85
CA LEU A 94 7.51 -5.14 -4.40
C LEU A 94 8.90 -4.86 -3.82
N GLY A 95 9.95 -5.44 -4.39
CA GLY A 95 11.33 -5.22 -3.96
C GLY A 95 11.75 -3.75 -4.08
N GLU A 96 11.48 -3.13 -5.22
CA GLU A 96 11.77 -1.72 -5.45
C GLU A 96 10.98 -0.81 -4.48
N TRP A 97 9.69 -1.10 -4.30
CA TRP A 97 8.84 -0.37 -3.38
C TRP A 97 9.30 -0.51 -1.92
N MET A 98 9.67 -1.72 -1.49
CA MET A 98 10.15 -1.95 -0.14
C MET A 98 11.45 -1.19 0.14
N ALA A 99 12.36 -1.16 -0.81
CA ALA A 99 13.62 -0.44 -0.69
C ALA A 99 13.42 1.09 -0.55
N ALA A 100 12.43 1.64 -1.26
CA ALA A 100 12.17 3.09 -1.28
C ALA A 100 11.19 3.55 -0.19
N GLU A 101 10.16 2.74 0.13
CA GLU A 101 8.95 3.21 0.80
C GLU A 101 8.56 2.39 2.06
N CYS A 102 9.18 1.22 2.31
CA CYS A 102 8.68 0.29 3.33
C CYS A 102 9.60 0.09 4.54
N GLY A 103 10.35 1.10 4.96
CA GLY A 103 11.23 1.00 6.14
C GLY A 103 10.52 0.52 7.42
N ARG A 104 9.22 0.82 7.58
CA ARG A 104 8.37 0.37 8.70
C ARG A 104 7.31 -0.67 8.30
N GLY A 105 7.46 -1.32 7.16
CA GLY A 105 6.52 -2.34 6.69
C GLY A 105 5.23 -1.78 6.07
N CYS A 106 4.16 -2.57 6.13
CA CYS A 106 2.88 -2.22 5.52
C CYS A 106 2.12 -1.16 6.33
N SER A 107 1.86 0.00 5.74
CA SER A 107 1.13 1.10 6.38
C SER A 107 -0.29 0.71 6.80
N MET A 108 -0.96 -0.17 6.05
CA MET A 108 -2.30 -0.65 6.38
C MET A 108 -2.29 -1.52 7.64
N VAL A 109 -1.33 -2.45 7.72
CA VAL A 109 -1.15 -3.32 8.91
C VAL A 109 -0.80 -2.48 10.13
N ASN A 110 0.12 -1.52 9.99
CA ASN A 110 0.49 -0.62 11.08
C ASN A 110 -0.70 0.20 11.57
N ALA A 111 -1.49 0.77 10.66
CA ALA A 111 -2.69 1.53 11.01
C ALA A 111 -3.72 0.69 11.78
N CYS A 112 -3.95 -0.56 11.36
CA CYS A 112 -4.85 -1.48 12.08
C CYS A 112 -4.31 -1.83 13.48
N ALA A 113 -2.99 -1.98 13.63
CA ALA A 113 -2.37 -2.27 14.93
C ALA A 113 -2.43 -1.07 15.89
N GLU A 114 -2.29 0.15 15.37
CA GLU A 114 -2.35 1.38 16.16
C GLU A 114 -3.78 1.82 16.50
N LEU A 115 -4.77 1.41 15.72
CA LEU A 115 -6.19 1.72 15.88
C LEU A 115 -7.01 0.42 15.97
N PRO A 116 -6.95 -0.27 17.13
CA PRO A 116 -7.41 -1.66 17.25
C PRO A 116 -8.93 -1.83 17.29
N ASP A 117 -9.72 -0.74 17.35
CA ASP A 117 -11.18 -0.83 17.27
C ASP A 117 -11.58 -1.37 15.88
N PRO A 118 -12.19 -2.57 15.76
CA PRO A 118 -12.54 -3.16 14.47
C PRO A 118 -13.60 -2.35 13.71
N SER A 119 -14.32 -1.45 14.37
CA SER A 119 -15.27 -0.53 13.72
C SER A 119 -14.58 0.68 13.10
N HIS A 120 -13.31 0.93 13.42
CA HIS A 120 -12.59 2.07 12.87
C HIS A 120 -12.41 1.91 11.34
N PRO A 121 -12.65 2.97 10.54
CA PRO A 121 -12.62 2.90 9.08
C PRO A 121 -11.30 2.43 8.46
N VAL A 122 -10.17 2.46 9.18
CA VAL A 122 -8.87 1.95 8.70
C VAL A 122 -8.92 0.45 8.39
N HIS A 123 -9.71 -0.34 9.14
CA HIS A 123 -9.86 -1.78 8.91
C HIS A 123 -10.53 -2.06 7.57
N GLY A 124 -11.54 -1.27 7.20
CA GLY A 124 -12.17 -1.33 5.87
C GLY A 124 -11.17 -1.00 4.76
N ALA A 125 -10.43 0.11 4.91
CA ALA A 125 -9.41 0.51 3.93
C ALA A 125 -8.31 -0.54 3.77
N ALA A 126 -7.87 -1.16 4.86
CA ALA A 126 -6.89 -2.24 4.82
C ALA A 126 -7.43 -3.49 4.11
N ALA A 127 -8.67 -3.89 4.43
CA ALA A 127 -9.33 -5.02 3.77
C ALA A 127 -9.50 -4.79 2.27
N GLU A 128 -9.91 -3.60 1.84
CA GLU A 128 -10.03 -3.22 0.43
C GLU A 128 -8.68 -3.30 -0.30
N GLN A 129 -7.60 -2.82 0.31
CA GLN A 129 -6.26 -2.90 -0.28
C GLN A 129 -5.80 -4.37 -0.42
N LYS A 130 -6.00 -5.21 0.61
CA LYS A 130 -5.63 -6.63 0.54
C LYS A 130 -6.48 -7.39 -0.47
N ALA A 131 -7.77 -7.09 -0.55
CA ALA A 131 -8.66 -7.64 -1.57
C ALA A 131 -8.21 -7.27 -2.98
N TRP A 132 -7.72 -6.03 -3.19
CA TRP A 132 -7.17 -5.61 -4.47
C TRP A 132 -5.90 -6.40 -4.84
N VAL A 133 -4.95 -6.59 -3.92
CA VAL A 133 -3.74 -7.38 -4.19
C VAL A 133 -4.10 -8.83 -4.54
N ARG A 134 -5.05 -9.43 -3.81
CA ARG A 134 -5.57 -10.76 -4.10
C ARG A 134 -6.20 -10.84 -5.48
N ALA A 135 -7.06 -9.87 -5.82
CA ALA A 135 -7.71 -9.80 -7.12
C ALA A 135 -6.72 -9.60 -8.28
N LEU A 136 -5.66 -8.81 -8.05
CA LEU A 136 -4.56 -8.66 -9.01
C LEU A 136 -3.94 -10.02 -9.34
N TYR A 137 -3.54 -10.80 -8.31
CA TYR A 137 -3.01 -12.13 -8.54
C TYR A 137 -4.02 -13.06 -9.21
N ALA A 138 -5.27 -13.08 -8.76
CA ALA A 138 -6.32 -13.90 -9.37
C ALA A 138 -6.53 -13.57 -10.86
N GLY A 139 -6.48 -12.30 -11.23
CA GLY A 139 -6.55 -11.86 -12.63
C GLY A 139 -5.32 -12.26 -13.45
N LEU A 140 -4.14 -12.38 -12.83
CA LEU A 140 -2.93 -12.79 -13.53
C LEU A 140 -2.84 -14.30 -13.73
N VAL A 141 -3.32 -15.12 -12.76
CA VAL A 141 -3.14 -16.58 -12.79
C VAL A 141 -4.39 -17.38 -13.13
N GLY A 142 -5.57 -16.79 -13.01
CA GLY A 142 -6.85 -17.48 -13.25
C GLY A 142 -7.21 -18.58 -12.23
N ASP A 143 -6.44 -18.73 -11.14
CA ASP A 143 -6.58 -19.75 -10.09
C ASP A 143 -6.59 -19.09 -8.72
N GLY A 144 -7.67 -19.30 -7.96
CA GLY A 144 -7.84 -18.68 -6.64
C GLY A 144 -6.88 -19.22 -5.58
N VAL A 145 -6.53 -20.50 -5.63
CA VAL A 145 -5.58 -21.10 -4.66
C VAL A 145 -4.17 -20.57 -4.91
N LEU A 146 -3.74 -20.54 -6.17
CA LEU A 146 -2.45 -19.98 -6.55
C LEU A 146 -2.39 -18.48 -6.23
N ALA A 147 -3.47 -17.73 -6.46
CA ALA A 147 -3.56 -16.32 -6.09
C ALA A 147 -3.37 -16.10 -4.58
N ASP A 148 -3.97 -16.95 -3.74
CA ASP A 148 -3.82 -16.89 -2.29
C ASP A 148 -2.39 -17.24 -1.85
N GLN A 149 -1.74 -18.22 -2.50
CA GLN A 149 -0.33 -18.54 -2.25
C GLN A 149 0.60 -17.36 -2.59
N LEU A 150 0.35 -16.70 -3.74
CA LEU A 150 1.11 -15.51 -4.16
C LEU A 150 0.89 -14.34 -3.21
N LEU A 151 -0.33 -14.13 -2.72
CA LEU A 151 -0.63 -13.13 -1.70
C LEU A 151 0.14 -13.41 -0.40
N ILE A 152 0.18 -14.66 0.06
CA ILE A 152 0.92 -15.05 1.27
C ILE A 152 2.42 -14.77 1.11
N LEU A 153 3.00 -15.09 -0.05
CA LEU A 153 4.40 -14.80 -0.35
C LEU A 153 4.67 -13.28 -0.34
N HIS A 154 3.77 -12.51 -0.93
CA HIS A 154 3.84 -11.04 -0.98
C HIS A 154 3.83 -10.43 0.42
N GLU A 155 2.84 -10.77 1.23
CA GLU A 155 2.70 -10.24 2.59
C GLU A 155 3.84 -10.73 3.50
N GLY A 156 4.26 -11.99 3.35
CA GLY A 156 5.40 -12.56 4.07
C GLY A 156 6.71 -11.84 3.76
N ALA A 157 6.94 -11.45 2.50
CA ALA A 157 8.12 -10.70 2.10
C ALA A 157 8.19 -9.33 2.80
N ILE A 158 7.05 -8.62 2.92
CA ILE A 158 7.00 -7.32 3.61
C ILE A 158 7.40 -7.47 5.09
N VAL A 159 6.88 -8.48 5.78
CA VAL A 159 7.19 -8.74 7.19
C VAL A 159 8.65 -9.19 7.35
N ALA A 160 9.12 -10.11 6.50
CA ALA A 160 10.50 -10.58 6.52
C ALA A 160 11.51 -9.44 6.33
N PHE A 161 11.23 -8.50 5.43
CA PHE A 161 12.05 -7.33 5.19
C PHE A 161 12.03 -6.36 6.38
N SER A 162 10.84 -5.96 6.83
CA SER A 162 10.69 -4.85 7.78
C SER A 162 10.93 -5.24 9.24
N VAL A 163 10.72 -6.51 9.60
CA VAL A 163 10.81 -6.99 10.99
C VAL A 163 11.98 -7.97 11.18
N ALA A 164 12.14 -8.95 10.26
CA ALA A 164 13.20 -9.94 10.39
C ALA A 164 14.55 -9.52 9.75
N GLY A 165 14.59 -8.37 9.07
CA GLY A 165 15.81 -7.82 8.48
C GLY A 165 16.31 -8.56 7.24
N VAL A 166 15.47 -9.38 6.59
CA VAL A 166 15.80 -10.12 5.36
C VAL A 166 15.76 -9.15 4.18
N ARG A 167 16.90 -8.60 3.80
CA ARG A 167 16.98 -7.51 2.79
C ARG A 167 16.55 -7.91 1.40
N ASP A 168 16.73 -9.17 1.04
CA ASP A 168 16.37 -9.77 -0.26
C ASP A 168 15.01 -10.50 -0.23
N ALA A 169 14.15 -10.22 0.77
CA ALA A 169 12.89 -10.92 0.97
C ALA A 169 11.98 -10.95 -0.28
N ALA A 170 11.92 -9.87 -1.05
CA ALA A 170 11.15 -9.84 -2.28
C ALA A 170 11.73 -10.76 -3.36
N ALA A 171 13.07 -10.80 -3.50
CA ALA A 171 13.74 -11.69 -4.44
C ALA A 171 13.54 -13.17 -4.06
N LEU A 172 13.58 -13.49 -2.78
CA LEU A 172 13.29 -14.83 -2.27
C LEU A 172 11.83 -15.23 -2.50
N ALA A 173 10.89 -14.32 -2.25
CA ALA A 173 9.47 -14.53 -2.53
C ALA A 173 9.22 -14.70 -4.05
N ARG A 174 9.91 -13.92 -4.88
CA ARG A 174 9.89 -14.07 -6.35
C ARG A 174 10.36 -15.46 -6.78
N ALA A 175 11.47 -15.93 -6.24
CA ALA A 175 11.99 -17.28 -6.55
C ALA A 175 10.99 -18.38 -6.12
N ALA A 176 10.37 -18.23 -4.96
CA ALA A 176 9.30 -19.14 -4.50
C ALA A 176 8.07 -19.08 -5.43
N ALA A 177 7.64 -17.89 -5.81
CA ALA A 177 6.55 -17.70 -6.77
C ALA A 177 6.89 -18.34 -8.12
N GLU A 178 8.12 -18.18 -8.58
CA GLU A 178 8.63 -18.79 -9.84
C GLU A 178 8.53 -20.32 -9.84
N ALA A 179 8.71 -20.96 -8.69
CA ALA A 179 8.62 -22.40 -8.54
C ALA A 179 7.19 -22.93 -8.59
N ILE A 180 6.19 -22.14 -8.12
CA ILE A 180 4.78 -22.56 -8.06
C ILE A 180 3.95 -22.10 -9.25
N VAL A 181 4.36 -21.03 -9.96
CA VAL A 181 3.65 -20.53 -11.15
C VAL A 181 3.95 -21.42 -12.35
N PRO A 182 2.94 -21.99 -13.04
CA PRO A 182 3.15 -22.84 -14.22
C PRO A 182 3.98 -22.14 -15.29
N ARG A 183 4.84 -22.90 -15.97
CA ARG A 183 5.66 -22.38 -17.08
C ARG A 183 4.80 -21.91 -18.26
N GLU A 184 3.73 -22.64 -18.55
CA GLU A 184 2.73 -22.33 -19.59
C GLU A 184 1.50 -21.72 -18.92
N LEU A 185 1.64 -20.50 -18.36
CA LEU A 185 0.50 -19.76 -17.86
C LEU A 185 -0.20 -19.10 -19.04
N SER A 186 -1.39 -19.62 -19.39
CA SER A 186 -2.24 -18.93 -20.36
C SER A 186 -2.67 -17.59 -19.80
N ALA A 187 -2.60 -16.53 -20.62
CA ALA A 187 -3.18 -15.26 -20.23
C ALA A 187 -4.65 -15.49 -19.86
N ALA A 188 -5.05 -15.08 -18.65
CA ALA A 188 -6.47 -15.09 -18.31
C ALA A 188 -7.23 -14.30 -19.39
N ALA A 189 -8.31 -14.87 -19.91
CA ALA A 189 -9.15 -14.17 -20.88
C ALA A 189 -9.67 -12.86 -20.26
N PRO A 190 -9.74 -11.77 -21.04
CA PRO A 190 -10.18 -10.46 -20.58
C PRO A 190 -11.60 -10.46 -20.03
#